data_37d1a52b04dde6ff06d4b07d3e53954a
#
_entry.id   37d1a52b04dde6ff06d4b07d3e53954a
#
_cell.length_a   1.000
_cell.length_b   1.000
_cell.length_c   1.000
_cell.angle_alpha   90.00
_cell.angle_beta   90.00
_cell.angle_gamma   90.00
#
_symmetry.space_group_name_H-M   'P 1'
#
loop_
_entity.id
_entity.type
_entity.pdbx_description
1 polymer ?
#
loop_
_entity_poly.entity_id
_entity_poly.type
_entity_poly.pdbx_seq_one_letter_code
_entity_poly.pdbx_strand_id
1 'polypeptide(L)'
;MKIGIFTLPLVNNYGGILQAYALSRVLVGLGHEPRLINLRLQRSKLSIAYIKFLVACALKKELCGAKFNPSYERDTSEFVSENIPLTAPVCTPADLKALCEKKRFEVVILGSDQVFRPSYFADFADCFSLGFLPPNCTRIAYAASFGGDRLCGLKNPADLKAHAANLAKFKAISVRERDGVKLARECFGVDAHWVLDPTLLANKEIYDKFLSLAPQRKGFAYILDPSPRSEAAIELLKKQRGERPRQPHRHKSMVKRYCGRGVCANRLISRLRIFHNL
;
A
#
# COMPACT_ATOMS: atom_id res chain seq x y z
N MET A 1 -3.48 12.76 20.91
CA MET A 1 -4.12 11.43 20.96
C MET A 1 -3.18 10.39 20.42
N LYS A 2 -3.20 9.19 21.02
CA LYS A 2 -2.49 8.01 20.48
C LYS A 2 -3.31 7.37 19.39
N ILE A 3 -2.84 7.43 18.14
CA ILE A 3 -3.58 6.96 16.97
C ILE A 3 -2.87 5.75 16.35
N GLY A 4 -3.60 4.65 16.16
CA GLY A 4 -3.16 3.52 15.35
C GLY A 4 -3.55 3.72 13.89
N ILE A 5 -2.64 3.54 12.95
CA ILE A 5 -2.95 3.49 11.51
C ILE A 5 -2.92 2.03 11.07
N PHE A 6 -4.06 1.50 10.63
CA PHE A 6 -4.20 0.15 10.12
C PHE A 6 -4.42 0.18 8.61
N THR A 7 -3.42 -0.26 7.86
CA THR A 7 -3.44 -0.29 6.39
C THR A 7 -2.81 -1.57 5.88
N LEU A 8 -2.76 -1.75 4.56
CA LEU A 8 -2.12 -2.90 3.93
C LEU A 8 -0.63 -2.98 4.31
N PRO A 9 -0.03 -4.18 4.34
CA PRO A 9 1.39 -4.34 4.59
C PRO A 9 2.26 -3.49 3.67
N LEU A 10 3.21 -2.74 4.22
CA LEU A 10 4.10 -1.85 3.47
C LEU A 10 5.21 -2.64 2.78
N VAL A 11 4.84 -3.44 1.78
CA VAL A 11 5.77 -4.27 1.01
C VAL A 11 5.75 -3.82 -0.45
N ASN A 12 6.85 -3.26 -0.95
CA ASN A 12 7.10 -2.95 -2.37
C ASN A 12 6.07 -2.11 -3.12
N ASN A 13 5.06 -1.61 -2.44
CA ASN A 13 4.04 -0.74 -3.02
C ASN A 13 4.36 0.71 -2.68
N TYR A 14 4.95 1.44 -3.61
CA TYR A 14 5.30 2.84 -3.41
C TYR A 14 4.09 3.71 -3.06
N GLY A 15 2.95 3.49 -3.73
CA GLY A 15 1.70 4.20 -3.41
C GLY A 15 1.22 3.91 -1.99
N GLY A 16 1.23 2.62 -1.59
CA GLY A 16 0.87 2.20 -0.24
C GLY A 16 1.79 2.79 0.84
N ILE A 17 3.09 2.91 0.55
CA ILE A 17 4.05 3.51 1.49
C ILE A 17 3.85 5.02 1.57
N LEU A 18 3.69 5.71 0.43
CA LEU A 18 3.56 7.16 0.40
C LEU A 18 2.26 7.64 1.06
N GLN A 19 1.12 6.95 0.83
CA GLN A 19 -0.11 7.31 1.50
C GLN A 19 -0.02 7.13 3.03
N ALA A 20 0.64 6.06 3.51
CA ALA A 20 0.83 5.83 4.94
C ALA A 20 1.75 6.88 5.57
N TYR A 21 2.83 7.24 4.87
CA TYR A 21 3.72 8.34 5.26
C TYR A 21 2.95 9.67 5.34
N ALA A 22 2.22 10.03 4.29
CA ALA A 22 1.47 11.27 4.21
C ALA A 22 0.43 11.35 5.33
N LEU A 23 -0.38 10.30 5.54
CA LEU A 23 -1.36 10.25 6.62
C LEU A 23 -0.69 10.43 7.98
N SER A 24 0.42 9.75 8.23
CA SER A 24 1.19 9.89 9.47
C SER A 24 1.66 11.34 9.67
N ARG A 25 2.18 11.99 8.63
CA ARG A 25 2.66 13.38 8.70
C ARG A 25 1.53 14.39 8.94
N VAL A 26 0.38 14.20 8.29
CA VAL A 26 -0.82 15.02 8.53
C VAL A 26 -1.27 14.92 9.98
N LEU A 27 -1.34 13.70 10.52
CA LEU A 27 -1.76 13.49 11.91
C LEU A 27 -0.76 14.10 12.91
N VAL A 28 0.54 14.04 12.64
CA VAL A 28 1.56 14.72 13.45
C VAL A 28 1.36 16.24 13.39
N GLY A 29 1.10 16.79 12.20
CA GLY A 29 0.82 18.22 12.02
C GLY A 29 -0.44 18.70 12.77
N LEU A 30 -1.39 17.79 13.02
CA LEU A 30 -2.58 18.04 13.84
C LEU A 30 -2.34 17.84 15.36
N GLY A 31 -1.10 17.59 15.79
CA GLY A 31 -0.75 17.41 17.20
C GLY A 31 -1.07 16.01 17.76
N HIS A 32 -1.14 14.99 16.91
CA HIS A 32 -1.41 13.61 17.34
C HIS A 32 -0.12 12.76 17.31
N GLU A 33 -0.17 11.61 17.98
CA GLU A 33 0.90 10.60 18.01
C GLU A 33 0.49 9.36 17.19
N PRO A 34 0.64 9.41 15.85
CA PRO A 34 0.31 8.28 15.01
C PRO A 34 1.38 7.20 15.09
N ARG A 35 0.95 5.93 15.08
CA ARG A 35 1.81 4.77 14.85
C ARG A 35 1.15 3.85 13.85
N LEU A 36 1.87 3.53 12.80
CA LEU A 36 1.41 2.57 11.81
C LEU A 36 1.59 1.16 12.37
N ILE A 37 0.52 0.37 12.34
CA ILE A 37 0.53 -1.03 12.76
C ILE A 37 1.32 -1.83 11.73
N ASN A 38 2.48 -2.33 12.14
CA ASN A 38 3.46 -2.98 11.27
C ASN A 38 3.06 -4.42 10.95
N LEU A 39 2.12 -4.58 10.01
CA LEU A 39 1.70 -5.91 9.56
C LEU A 39 2.83 -6.62 8.82
N ARG A 40 3.14 -7.84 9.24
CA ARG A 40 4.10 -8.73 8.60
C ARG A 40 3.39 -10.01 8.19
N LEU A 41 3.20 -10.21 6.90
CA LEU A 41 2.64 -11.46 6.40
C LEU A 41 3.61 -12.60 6.72
N GLN A 42 3.11 -13.61 7.43
CA GLN A 42 3.88 -14.83 7.63
C GLN A 42 4.03 -15.55 6.28
N ARG A 43 5.23 -15.51 5.74
CA ARG A 43 5.58 -16.39 4.63
C ARG A 43 5.87 -17.76 5.23
N SER A 44 4.93 -18.68 5.12
CA SER A 44 5.17 -20.09 5.42
C SER A 44 6.37 -20.55 4.57
N LYS A 45 7.50 -20.83 5.22
CA LYS A 45 8.69 -21.40 4.56
C LYS A 45 8.40 -22.75 3.90
N LEU A 46 7.28 -23.35 4.27
CA LEU A 46 6.82 -24.68 3.81
C LEU A 46 5.56 -24.60 2.94
N SER A 47 5.21 -23.43 2.39
CA SER A 47 4.07 -23.37 1.47
C SER A 47 4.34 -24.22 0.24
N ILE A 48 3.28 -24.88 -0.28
CA ILE A 48 3.34 -25.65 -1.55
C ILE A 48 3.91 -24.78 -2.68
N ALA A 49 3.66 -23.46 -2.65
CA ALA A 49 4.24 -22.49 -3.59
C ALA A 49 5.76 -22.37 -3.44
N TYR A 50 6.30 -22.41 -2.22
CA TYR A 50 7.73 -22.38 -1.98
C TYR A 50 8.41 -23.69 -2.40
N ILE A 51 7.79 -24.85 -2.12
CA ILE A 51 8.28 -26.15 -2.57
C ILE A 51 8.27 -26.24 -4.11
N LYS A 52 7.18 -25.80 -4.75
CA LYS A 52 7.10 -25.71 -6.22
C LYS A 52 8.16 -24.77 -6.79
N PHE A 53 8.45 -23.65 -6.13
CA PHE A 53 9.52 -22.73 -6.52
C PHE A 53 10.90 -23.40 -6.42
N LEU A 54 11.20 -24.10 -5.31
CA LEU A 54 12.47 -24.82 -5.15
C LEU A 54 12.64 -25.92 -6.20
N VAL A 55 11.59 -26.70 -6.47
CA VAL A 55 11.58 -27.75 -7.50
C VAL A 55 11.79 -27.14 -8.91
N ALA A 56 11.16 -26.01 -9.19
CA ALA A 56 11.34 -25.34 -10.49
C ALA A 56 12.74 -24.73 -10.65
N CYS A 57 13.32 -24.20 -9.58
CA CYS A 57 14.72 -23.75 -9.58
C CYS A 57 15.68 -24.92 -9.83
N ALA A 58 15.45 -26.07 -9.20
CA ALA A 58 16.25 -27.28 -9.38
C ALA A 58 16.14 -27.85 -10.80
N LEU A 59 14.95 -27.77 -11.40
CA LEU A 59 14.68 -28.25 -12.78
C LEU A 59 14.99 -27.21 -13.87
N LYS A 60 15.55 -26.02 -13.51
CA LYS A 60 15.81 -24.89 -14.43
C LYS A 60 14.60 -24.50 -15.31
N LYS A 61 13.39 -24.82 -14.89
CA LYS A 61 12.16 -24.43 -15.60
C LYS A 61 11.74 -23.03 -15.18
N GLU A 62 11.56 -22.13 -16.15
CA GLU A 62 10.93 -20.83 -15.90
C GLU A 62 9.44 -21.03 -15.55
N LEU A 63 9.08 -20.85 -14.29
CA LEU A 63 7.68 -20.77 -13.88
C LEU A 63 7.13 -19.39 -14.22
N CYS A 64 6.23 -19.37 -15.18
CA CYS A 64 5.44 -18.18 -15.49
C CYS A 64 4.52 -17.86 -14.31
N GLY A 65 4.69 -16.71 -13.64
CA GLY A 65 3.66 -16.11 -12.79
C GLY A 65 3.96 -15.87 -11.31
N ALA A 66 4.96 -16.50 -10.70
CA ALA A 66 5.26 -16.26 -9.27
C ALA A 66 6.76 -16.04 -9.04
N LYS A 67 7.25 -14.85 -9.34
CA LYS A 67 8.64 -14.50 -9.04
C LYS A 67 8.75 -14.06 -7.58
N PHE A 68 9.12 -15.00 -6.71
CA PHE A 68 9.66 -14.67 -5.41
C PHE A 68 11.01 -13.95 -5.60
N ASN A 69 11.04 -12.64 -5.33
CA ASN A 69 12.27 -11.87 -5.38
C ASN A 69 12.55 -11.26 -3.99
N PRO A 70 13.39 -11.90 -3.17
CA PRO A 70 13.72 -11.40 -1.83
C PRO A 70 14.42 -10.04 -1.84
N SER A 71 14.94 -9.59 -3.00
CA SER A 71 15.57 -8.27 -3.13
C SER A 71 14.58 -7.11 -3.19
N TYR A 72 13.27 -7.36 -3.32
CA TYR A 72 12.27 -6.30 -3.42
C TYR A 72 12.03 -5.56 -2.10
N GLU A 73 12.13 -6.22 -0.96
CA GLU A 73 11.89 -5.61 0.35
C GLU A 73 12.97 -4.60 0.76
N ARG A 74 14.17 -4.75 0.25
CA ARG A 74 15.31 -3.90 0.63
C ARG A 74 15.20 -2.47 0.13
N ASP A 75 14.56 -2.24 -1.00
CA ASP A 75 14.54 -0.91 -1.64
C ASP A 75 13.57 0.08 -0.97
N THR A 76 12.66 -0.37 -0.11
CA THR A 76 11.69 0.49 0.58
C THR A 76 11.77 0.41 2.10
N SER A 77 12.42 -0.60 2.65
CA SER A 77 12.47 -0.84 4.11
C SER A 77 13.19 0.26 4.87
N GLU A 78 14.26 0.81 4.31
CA GLU A 78 15.03 1.92 4.87
C GLU A 78 14.14 3.17 4.98
N PHE A 79 13.48 3.56 3.87
CA PHE A 79 12.56 4.70 3.88
C PHE A 79 11.45 4.53 4.91
N VAL A 80 10.85 3.33 5.00
CA VAL A 80 9.76 3.04 5.93
C VAL A 80 10.24 3.16 7.37
N SER A 81 11.40 2.57 7.70
CA SER A 81 11.94 2.60 9.07
C SER A 81 12.36 3.99 9.55
N GLU A 82 12.86 4.83 8.64
CA GLU A 82 13.33 6.17 8.97
C GLU A 82 12.21 7.22 9.03
N ASN A 83 11.13 7.01 8.25
CA ASN A 83 10.16 8.09 8.02
C ASN A 83 8.74 7.80 8.55
N ILE A 84 8.42 6.55 8.89
CA ILE A 84 7.09 6.16 9.37
C ILE A 84 7.22 5.58 10.78
N PRO A 85 6.57 6.18 11.80
CA PRO A 85 6.54 5.61 13.14
C PRO A 85 5.79 4.27 13.14
N LEU A 86 6.50 3.17 13.37
CA LEU A 86 5.94 1.82 13.36
C LEU A 86 5.66 1.31 14.78
N THR A 87 4.72 0.38 14.89
CA THR A 87 4.63 -0.50 16.06
C THR A 87 5.65 -1.64 15.97
N ALA A 88 5.74 -2.46 17.02
CA ALA A 88 6.35 -3.79 16.90
C ALA A 88 5.67 -4.59 15.77
N PRO A 89 6.40 -5.51 15.11
CA PRO A 89 5.83 -6.35 14.06
C PRO A 89 4.64 -7.18 14.57
N VAL A 90 3.63 -7.29 13.73
CA VAL A 90 2.41 -8.07 13.97
C VAL A 90 2.31 -9.13 12.88
N CYS A 91 2.35 -10.40 13.28
CA CYS A 91 2.39 -11.52 12.35
C CYS A 91 1.07 -12.30 12.29
N THR A 92 0.23 -12.20 13.31
CA THR A 92 -1.06 -12.90 13.40
C THR A 92 -2.19 -11.96 13.84
N PRO A 93 -3.47 -12.29 13.58
CA PRO A 93 -4.61 -11.55 14.12
C PRO A 93 -4.61 -11.51 15.67
N ALA A 94 -4.12 -12.54 16.34
CA ALA A 94 -3.99 -12.57 17.80
C ALA A 94 -2.96 -11.54 18.29
N ASP A 95 -1.79 -11.43 17.61
CA ASP A 95 -0.79 -10.42 17.93
C ASP A 95 -1.34 -9.00 17.70
N LEU A 96 -2.17 -8.82 16.66
CA LEU A 96 -2.82 -7.55 16.36
C LEU A 96 -3.73 -7.11 17.50
N LYS A 97 -4.57 -8.00 17.99
CA LYS A 97 -5.47 -7.75 19.12
C LYS A 97 -4.65 -7.41 20.38
N ALA A 98 -3.68 -8.23 20.74
CA ALA A 98 -2.81 -8.03 21.90
C ALA A 98 -2.03 -6.71 21.82
N LEU A 99 -1.53 -6.33 20.63
CA LEU A 99 -0.87 -5.05 20.40
C LEU A 99 -1.81 -3.89 20.71
N CYS A 100 -3.04 -3.92 20.18
CA CYS A 100 -4.01 -2.83 20.35
C CYS A 100 -4.43 -2.68 21.82
N GLU A 101 -4.64 -3.79 22.54
CA GLU A 101 -4.90 -3.79 23.97
C GLU A 101 -3.73 -3.20 24.76
N LYS A 102 -2.49 -3.59 24.45
CA LYS A 102 -1.27 -3.07 25.11
C LYS A 102 -1.03 -1.59 24.82
N LYS A 103 -1.19 -1.15 23.58
CA LYS A 103 -0.93 0.24 23.15
C LYS A 103 -2.02 1.21 23.58
N ARG A 104 -3.23 0.72 23.83
CA ARG A 104 -4.40 1.52 24.25
C ARG A 104 -4.60 2.72 23.31
N PHE A 105 -4.71 2.45 22.00
CA PHE A 105 -5.03 3.49 21.02
C PHE A 105 -6.40 4.09 21.32
N GLU A 106 -6.45 5.42 21.38
CA GLU A 106 -7.71 6.16 21.52
C GLU A 106 -8.51 6.12 20.22
N VAL A 107 -7.79 6.13 19.10
CA VAL A 107 -8.35 6.08 17.74
C VAL A 107 -7.56 5.07 16.92
N VAL A 108 -8.25 4.28 16.11
CA VAL A 108 -7.62 3.51 15.02
C VAL A 108 -8.22 3.98 13.70
N ILE A 109 -7.35 4.39 12.78
CA ILE A 109 -7.70 4.80 11.43
C ILE A 109 -7.41 3.64 10.48
N LEU A 110 -8.46 3.15 9.82
CA LEU A 110 -8.36 2.22 8.71
C LEU A 110 -8.08 2.99 7.43
N GLY A 111 -6.99 2.69 6.78
CA GLY A 111 -6.68 3.30 5.49
C GLY A 111 -5.39 4.15 5.51
N SER A 112 -5.12 4.80 4.46
CA SER A 112 -5.72 4.76 3.14
C SER A 112 -5.39 3.43 2.41
N ASP A 113 -5.41 3.39 1.08
CA ASP A 113 -5.19 2.22 0.23
C ASP A 113 -6.43 1.29 0.10
N GLN A 114 -6.29 0.17 -0.62
CA GLN A 114 -7.37 -0.77 -0.95
C GLN A 114 -7.78 -1.64 0.26
N VAL A 115 -8.03 -0.99 1.38
CA VAL A 115 -8.35 -1.65 2.66
C VAL A 115 -9.75 -2.28 2.68
N PHE A 116 -10.66 -1.86 1.79
CA PHE A 116 -11.94 -2.54 1.57
C PHE A 116 -11.85 -3.68 0.53
N ARG A 117 -10.65 -4.22 0.35
CA ARG A 117 -10.39 -5.40 -0.45
C ARG A 117 -9.72 -6.49 0.43
N PRO A 118 -10.52 -7.26 1.18
CA PRO A 118 -10.01 -8.19 2.21
C PRO A 118 -8.95 -9.15 1.72
N SER A 119 -9.03 -9.59 0.45
CA SER A 119 -8.04 -10.49 -0.15
C SER A 119 -6.60 -9.94 -0.14
N TYR A 120 -6.41 -8.63 0.04
CA TYR A 120 -5.08 -8.01 0.11
C TYR A 120 -4.46 -8.06 1.50
N PHE A 121 -5.26 -8.37 2.52
CA PHE A 121 -4.77 -8.53 3.89
C PHE A 121 -4.27 -9.95 4.21
N ALA A 122 -4.39 -10.91 3.29
CA ALA A 122 -4.05 -12.33 3.51
C ALA A 122 -4.63 -12.84 4.84
N ASP A 123 -3.79 -13.27 5.79
CA ASP A 123 -4.22 -13.82 7.09
C ASP A 123 -4.98 -12.81 7.98
N PHE A 124 -4.94 -11.51 7.64
CA PHE A 124 -5.67 -10.45 8.33
C PHE A 124 -6.97 -10.04 7.62
N ALA A 125 -7.46 -10.87 6.67
CA ALA A 125 -8.64 -10.53 5.86
C ALA A 125 -9.85 -10.12 6.69
N ASP A 126 -10.11 -10.80 7.81
CA ASP A 126 -11.24 -10.51 8.69
C ASP A 126 -11.01 -9.29 9.60
N CYS A 127 -9.80 -8.75 9.63
CA CYS A 127 -9.45 -7.62 10.49
C CYS A 127 -9.78 -6.25 9.86
N PHE A 128 -10.08 -6.17 8.57
CA PHE A 128 -10.29 -4.90 7.87
C PHE A 128 -11.46 -4.07 8.44
N SER A 129 -12.46 -4.71 9.04
CA SER A 129 -13.59 -4.01 9.68
C SER A 129 -13.34 -3.59 11.13
N LEU A 130 -12.10 -3.76 11.64
CA LEU A 130 -11.68 -3.40 12.98
C LEU A 130 -12.55 -3.97 14.12
N GLY A 131 -13.17 -5.13 13.89
CA GLY A 131 -14.02 -5.80 14.87
C GLY A 131 -13.29 -6.27 16.14
N PHE A 132 -11.97 -6.44 16.06
CA PHE A 132 -11.11 -6.85 17.18
C PHE A 132 -10.82 -5.74 18.21
N LEU A 133 -11.15 -4.47 17.89
CA LEU A 133 -10.88 -3.35 18.79
C LEU A 133 -11.90 -3.29 19.94
N PRO A 134 -11.47 -2.85 21.13
CA PRO A 134 -12.38 -2.67 22.26
C PRO A 134 -13.40 -1.54 21.99
N PRO A 135 -14.56 -1.56 22.68
CA PRO A 135 -15.65 -0.58 22.45
C PRO A 135 -15.23 0.88 22.64
N ASN A 136 -14.33 1.16 23.54
CA ASN A 136 -13.83 2.51 23.86
C ASN A 136 -12.80 3.05 22.86
N CYS A 137 -12.37 2.26 21.88
CA CYS A 137 -11.49 2.73 20.82
C CYS A 137 -12.32 3.29 19.66
N THR A 138 -12.11 4.54 19.32
CA THR A 138 -12.76 5.17 18.16
C THR A 138 -12.24 4.60 16.86
N ARG A 139 -13.15 4.25 15.95
CA ARG A 139 -12.86 3.71 14.62
C ARG A 139 -13.16 4.74 13.56
N ILE A 140 -12.23 4.97 12.65
CA ILE A 140 -12.40 5.87 11.50
C ILE A 140 -11.84 5.14 10.27
N ALA A 141 -12.53 5.25 9.13
CA ALA A 141 -11.94 4.91 7.83
C ALA A 141 -11.62 6.20 7.09
N TYR A 142 -10.35 6.40 6.74
CA TYR A 142 -9.93 7.58 5.99
C TYR A 142 -9.42 7.21 4.60
N ALA A 143 -10.07 7.77 3.57
CA ALA A 143 -9.72 7.58 2.17
C ALA A 143 -9.55 6.08 1.81
N ALA A 144 -10.35 5.22 2.41
CA ALA A 144 -10.36 3.79 2.16
C ALA A 144 -10.76 3.50 0.70
N SER A 145 -10.23 2.43 0.11
CA SER A 145 -10.48 2.11 -1.28
C SER A 145 -11.01 0.69 -1.44
N PHE A 146 -11.96 0.51 -2.35
CA PHE A 146 -12.43 -0.79 -2.81
C PHE A 146 -11.55 -1.37 -3.94
N GLY A 147 -10.70 -0.53 -4.55
CA GLY A 147 -9.81 -0.91 -5.64
C GLY A 147 -10.52 -1.23 -6.95
N GLY A 148 -11.79 -0.82 -7.11
CA GLY A 148 -12.60 -1.04 -8.29
C GLY A 148 -14.06 -0.67 -8.07
N ASP A 149 -14.90 -1.01 -9.04
CA ASP A 149 -16.34 -0.72 -9.12
C ASP A 149 -17.23 -1.77 -8.41
N ARG A 150 -16.64 -2.73 -7.73
CA ARG A 150 -17.33 -3.81 -7.02
C ARG A 150 -16.56 -4.30 -5.80
N LEU A 151 -17.28 -4.85 -4.83
CA LEU A 151 -16.66 -5.51 -3.67
C LEU A 151 -15.99 -6.82 -4.09
N CYS A 152 -14.70 -6.93 -3.82
CA CYS A 152 -13.91 -8.12 -4.11
C CYS A 152 -13.43 -8.78 -2.80
N GLY A 153 -13.51 -10.13 -2.75
CA GLY A 153 -12.91 -10.91 -1.65
C GLY A 153 -13.86 -11.32 -0.53
N LEU A 154 -15.13 -10.87 -0.54
CA LEU A 154 -16.17 -11.36 0.37
C LEU A 154 -17.24 -12.05 -0.45
N LYS A 155 -17.36 -13.37 -0.28
CA LYS A 155 -18.32 -14.20 -1.01
C LYS A 155 -19.43 -14.76 -0.11
N ASN A 156 -19.14 -14.90 1.19
CA ASN A 156 -20.08 -15.45 2.14
C ASN A 156 -20.98 -14.34 2.71
N PRO A 157 -22.31 -14.43 2.60
CA PRO A 157 -23.24 -13.43 3.15
C PRO A 157 -23.14 -13.26 4.67
N ALA A 158 -22.79 -14.30 5.41
CA ALA A 158 -22.63 -14.20 6.86
C ALA A 158 -21.43 -13.31 7.24
N ASP A 159 -20.30 -13.46 6.52
CA ASP A 159 -19.11 -12.63 6.74
C ASP A 159 -19.41 -11.17 6.38
N LEU A 160 -20.12 -10.94 5.27
CA LEU A 160 -20.53 -9.61 4.85
C LEU A 160 -21.38 -8.92 5.93
N LYS A 161 -22.36 -9.65 6.52
CA LYS A 161 -23.20 -9.15 7.61
C LYS A 161 -22.38 -8.79 8.86
N ALA A 162 -21.42 -9.64 9.23
CA ALA A 162 -20.54 -9.41 10.36
C ALA A 162 -19.66 -8.16 10.16
N HIS A 163 -19.10 -8.00 8.96
CA HIS A 163 -18.30 -6.81 8.62
C HIS A 163 -19.15 -5.55 8.58
N ALA A 164 -20.35 -5.59 8.02
CA ALA A 164 -21.29 -4.47 8.02
C ALA A 164 -21.64 -4.01 9.45
N ALA A 165 -21.91 -4.95 10.36
CA ALA A 165 -22.17 -4.65 11.78
C ALA A 165 -20.95 -4.03 12.49
N ASN A 166 -19.72 -4.37 12.08
CA ASN A 166 -18.52 -3.71 12.60
C ASN A 166 -18.33 -2.32 12.02
N LEU A 167 -18.53 -2.14 10.70
CA LEU A 167 -18.41 -0.84 10.03
C LEU A 167 -19.46 0.17 10.52
N ALA A 168 -20.64 -0.30 10.91
CA ALA A 168 -21.67 0.56 11.55
C ALA A 168 -21.20 1.18 12.89
N LYS A 169 -20.14 0.64 13.52
CA LYS A 169 -19.54 1.20 14.75
C LYS A 169 -18.49 2.28 14.47
N PHE A 170 -18.19 2.57 13.21
CA PHE A 170 -17.21 3.60 12.86
C PHE A 170 -17.83 4.98 13.11
N LYS A 171 -17.03 5.88 13.69
CA LYS A 171 -17.41 7.27 13.89
C LYS A 171 -17.56 8.02 12.56
N ALA A 172 -16.72 7.70 11.61
CA ALA A 172 -16.73 8.26 10.26
C ALA A 172 -16.09 7.28 9.27
N ILE A 173 -16.64 7.25 8.07
CA ILE A 173 -16.11 6.48 6.95
C ILE A 173 -15.91 7.41 5.77
N SER A 174 -14.72 7.40 5.20
CA SER A 174 -14.45 8.09 3.95
C SER A 174 -13.69 7.19 2.97
N VAL A 175 -13.94 7.44 1.69
CA VAL A 175 -13.39 6.68 0.56
C VAL A 175 -12.73 7.63 -0.43
N ARG A 176 -11.72 7.15 -1.16
CA ARG A 176 -10.98 7.97 -2.12
C ARG A 176 -11.55 7.90 -3.55
N GLU A 177 -12.49 6.98 -3.81
CA GLU A 177 -13.16 6.87 -5.10
C GLU A 177 -14.64 7.26 -4.96
N ARG A 178 -15.17 7.93 -6.00
CA ARG A 178 -16.58 8.32 -6.04
C ARG A 178 -17.52 7.12 -5.97
N ASP A 179 -17.18 6.05 -6.69
CA ASP A 179 -17.96 4.80 -6.69
C ASP A 179 -17.91 4.08 -5.34
N GLY A 180 -16.86 4.33 -4.54
CA GLY A 180 -16.74 3.79 -3.19
C GLY A 180 -17.83 4.23 -2.24
N VAL A 181 -18.41 5.44 -2.43
CA VAL A 181 -19.55 5.93 -1.64
C VAL A 181 -20.78 5.03 -1.87
N LYS A 182 -21.06 4.73 -3.14
CA LYS A 182 -22.14 3.82 -3.52
C LYS A 182 -21.91 2.42 -2.97
N LEU A 183 -20.70 1.88 -3.15
CA LEU A 183 -20.33 0.55 -2.67
C LEU A 183 -20.44 0.42 -1.15
N ALA A 184 -20.03 1.45 -0.39
CA ALA A 184 -20.17 1.42 1.07
C ALA A 184 -21.61 1.26 1.51
N ARG A 185 -22.52 1.97 0.85
CA ARG A 185 -23.96 1.87 1.11
C ARG A 185 -24.56 0.54 0.66
N GLU A 186 -24.26 0.10 -0.56
CA GLU A 186 -24.83 -1.13 -1.15
C GLU A 186 -24.30 -2.40 -0.49
N CYS A 187 -23.00 -2.44 -0.16
CA CYS A 187 -22.39 -3.65 0.39
C CYS A 187 -22.47 -3.75 1.90
N PHE A 188 -22.39 -2.61 2.60
CA PHE A 188 -22.27 -2.60 4.06
C PHE A 188 -23.38 -1.81 4.76
N GLY A 189 -24.25 -1.11 4.04
CA GLY A 189 -25.32 -0.29 4.61
C GLY A 189 -24.81 0.92 5.42
N VAL A 190 -23.60 1.42 5.11
CA VAL A 190 -22.98 2.55 5.80
C VAL A 190 -22.80 3.74 4.88
N ASP A 191 -22.95 4.95 5.44
CA ASP A 191 -22.67 6.18 4.72
C ASP A 191 -21.17 6.47 4.71
N ALA A 192 -20.66 6.92 3.56
CA ALA A 192 -19.27 7.28 3.38
C ALA A 192 -19.14 8.62 2.65
N HIS A 193 -18.07 9.35 2.93
CA HIS A 193 -17.74 10.61 2.27
C HIS A 193 -16.60 10.41 1.27
N TRP A 194 -16.70 11.02 0.10
CA TRP A 194 -15.61 11.04 -0.87
C TRP A 194 -14.58 12.12 -0.47
N VAL A 195 -13.32 11.73 -0.31
CA VAL A 195 -12.24 12.60 0.14
C VAL A 195 -10.96 12.36 -0.66
N LEU A 196 -10.00 13.27 -0.53
CA LEU A 196 -8.67 13.13 -1.14
C LEU A 196 -7.85 12.02 -0.48
N ASP A 197 -7.03 11.35 -1.27
CA ASP A 197 -5.97 10.48 -0.75
C ASP A 197 -4.99 11.30 0.11
N PRO A 198 -4.43 10.73 1.20
CA PRO A 198 -3.48 11.43 2.06
C PRO A 198 -2.31 12.06 1.33
N THR A 199 -1.87 11.48 0.21
CA THR A 199 -0.77 12.02 -0.60
C THR A 199 -1.09 13.38 -1.22
N LEU A 200 -2.36 13.68 -1.44
CA LEU A 200 -2.85 14.96 -1.95
C LEU A 200 -3.31 15.89 -0.83
N LEU A 201 -3.63 15.35 0.35
CA LEU A 201 -4.02 16.14 1.52
C LEU A 201 -2.81 16.79 2.20
N ALA A 202 -1.68 16.09 2.21
CA ALA A 202 -0.48 16.56 2.88
C ALA A 202 0.16 17.73 2.13
N ASN A 203 0.68 18.70 2.90
CA ASN A 203 1.44 19.79 2.33
C ASN A 203 2.69 19.28 1.61
N LYS A 204 3.08 19.99 0.54
CA LYS A 204 4.21 19.61 -0.31
C LYS A 204 5.53 19.55 0.48
N GLU A 205 5.67 20.35 1.53
CA GLU A 205 6.89 20.46 2.34
C GLU A 205 7.30 19.12 2.96
N ILE A 206 6.37 18.22 3.21
CA ILE A 206 6.72 16.88 3.71
C ILE A 206 7.52 16.06 2.70
N TYR A 207 7.45 16.42 1.41
CA TYR A 207 8.16 15.76 0.30
C TYR A 207 9.43 16.49 -0.10
N ASP A 208 9.55 17.81 0.18
CA ASP A 208 10.66 18.67 -0.28
C ASP A 208 12.01 18.18 0.22
N LYS A 209 12.09 17.67 1.45
CA LYS A 209 13.33 17.08 1.98
C LYS A 209 13.90 15.93 1.14
N PHE A 210 13.07 15.31 0.31
CA PHE A 210 13.46 14.22 -0.57
C PHE A 210 13.83 14.72 -1.98
N LEU A 211 13.35 15.86 -2.39
CA LEU A 211 13.57 16.38 -3.75
C LEU A 211 15.02 16.79 -3.99
N SER A 212 15.70 17.33 -2.96
CA SER A 212 17.11 17.70 -3.03
C SER A 212 18.04 16.51 -3.27
N LEU A 213 17.62 15.31 -2.87
CA LEU A 213 18.41 14.08 -3.05
C LEU A 213 18.17 13.41 -4.41
N ALA A 214 17.19 13.87 -5.18
CA ALA A 214 16.81 13.23 -6.43
C ALA A 214 17.71 13.70 -7.59
N PRO A 215 18.30 12.78 -8.38
CA PRO A 215 19.04 13.15 -9.58
C PRO A 215 18.07 13.80 -10.60
N GLN A 216 18.53 14.89 -11.22
CA GLN A 216 17.77 15.53 -12.29
C GLN A 216 17.67 14.59 -13.49
N ARG A 217 16.46 14.17 -13.85
CA ARG A 217 16.20 13.31 -15.01
C ARG A 217 15.16 13.95 -15.92
N LYS A 218 15.31 13.75 -17.23
CA LYS A 218 14.44 14.34 -18.26
C LYS A 218 13.03 13.76 -18.32
N GLY A 219 12.79 12.61 -17.70
CA GLY A 219 11.47 11.96 -17.69
C GLY A 219 11.45 10.68 -16.86
N PHE A 220 10.27 10.28 -16.44
CA PHE A 220 10.01 9.08 -15.65
C PHE A 220 8.73 8.39 -16.17
N ALA A 221 8.75 7.06 -16.29
CA ALA A 221 7.58 6.26 -16.59
C ALA A 221 7.37 5.21 -15.49
N TYR A 222 6.18 5.18 -14.90
CA TYR A 222 5.77 4.18 -13.92
C TYR A 222 4.69 3.29 -14.53
N ILE A 223 5.03 2.03 -14.80
CA ILE A 223 4.14 1.06 -15.44
C ILE A 223 3.89 -0.05 -14.45
N LEU A 224 2.64 -0.16 -14.02
CA LEU A 224 2.18 -1.23 -13.13
C LEU A 224 2.01 -2.53 -13.91
N ASP A 225 1.29 -2.45 -15.03
CA ASP A 225 0.96 -3.58 -15.88
C ASP A 225 1.57 -3.39 -17.28
N PRO A 226 2.76 -3.97 -17.53
CA PRO A 226 3.39 -3.92 -18.85
C PRO A 226 2.50 -4.51 -19.93
N SER A 227 2.31 -3.76 -21.01
CA SER A 227 1.51 -4.17 -22.17
C SER A 227 2.18 -3.69 -23.45
N PRO A 228 1.88 -4.27 -24.61
CA PRO A 228 2.38 -3.77 -25.90
C PRO A 228 2.06 -2.29 -26.12
N ARG A 229 0.91 -1.82 -25.65
CA ARG A 229 0.49 -0.42 -25.73
C ARG A 229 1.36 0.49 -24.87
N SER A 230 1.67 0.11 -23.62
CA SER A 230 2.54 0.90 -22.73
C SER A 230 3.99 0.93 -23.24
N GLU A 231 4.47 -0.17 -23.82
CA GLU A 231 5.80 -0.23 -24.44
C GLU A 231 5.88 0.69 -25.67
N ALA A 232 4.89 0.64 -26.56
CA ALA A 232 4.81 1.51 -27.73
C ALA A 232 4.76 3.00 -27.34
N ALA A 233 4.01 3.36 -26.29
CA ALA A 233 3.96 4.73 -25.78
C ALA A 233 5.33 5.22 -25.28
N ILE A 234 6.08 4.36 -24.58
CA ILE A 234 7.44 4.69 -24.14
C ILE A 234 8.38 4.92 -25.32
N GLU A 235 8.34 4.04 -26.31
CA GLU A 235 9.19 4.19 -27.51
C GLU A 235 8.86 5.47 -28.29
N LEU A 236 7.57 5.82 -28.40
CA LEU A 236 7.13 7.07 -29.01
C LEU A 236 7.72 8.29 -28.25
N LEU A 237 7.61 8.31 -26.90
CA LEU A 237 8.16 9.38 -26.08
C LEU A 237 9.68 9.50 -26.19
N LYS A 238 10.41 8.39 -26.27
CA LYS A 238 11.86 8.39 -26.50
C LYS A 238 12.19 8.99 -27.86
N LYS A 239 11.45 8.60 -28.92
CA LYS A 239 11.65 9.13 -30.27
C LYS A 239 11.41 10.64 -30.32
N GLN A 240 10.34 11.13 -29.71
CA GLN A 240 10.04 12.56 -29.65
C GLN A 240 11.13 13.38 -28.92
N ARG A 241 11.85 12.78 -27.97
CA ARG A 241 12.93 13.41 -27.24
C ARG A 241 14.31 13.23 -27.86
N GLY A 242 14.41 12.63 -29.04
CA GLY A 242 15.69 12.38 -29.71
C GLY A 242 16.57 11.34 -29.01
N GLU A 243 16.01 10.54 -28.11
CA GLU A 243 16.73 9.45 -27.44
C GLU A 243 16.78 8.24 -28.39
N ARG A 244 17.98 7.72 -28.68
CA ARG A 244 18.11 6.51 -29.49
C ARG A 244 17.42 5.33 -28.78
N PRO A 245 16.60 4.53 -29.47
CA PRO A 245 16.00 3.34 -28.89
C PRO A 245 17.10 2.37 -28.47
N ARG A 246 17.23 2.10 -27.19
CA ARG A 246 18.08 1.00 -26.73
C ARG A 246 17.37 -0.29 -27.11
N GLN A 247 18.10 -1.22 -27.75
CA GLN A 247 17.55 -2.53 -28.08
C GLN A 247 16.83 -3.16 -26.88
N PRO A 248 15.64 -3.72 -27.05
CA PRO A 248 14.93 -4.38 -25.97
C PRO A 248 15.73 -5.60 -25.53
N HIS A 249 16.41 -5.51 -24.42
CA HIS A 249 16.90 -6.73 -23.78
C HIS A 249 15.66 -7.55 -23.38
N ARG A 250 15.49 -8.67 -24.03
CA ARG A 250 14.52 -9.68 -23.66
C ARG A 250 14.65 -9.99 -22.18
N HIS A 251 13.56 -9.83 -21.47
CA HIS A 251 13.26 -10.30 -20.13
C HIS A 251 13.80 -9.58 -18.89
N LYS A 252 12.84 -9.46 -17.98
CA LYS A 252 12.84 -9.28 -16.53
C LYS A 252 12.48 -7.87 -16.11
N SER A 253 11.23 -7.76 -15.63
CA SER A 253 10.60 -6.63 -14.92
C SER A 253 11.29 -5.27 -15.10
N MET A 254 10.64 -4.34 -15.75
CA MET A 254 11.18 -3.00 -16.06
C MET A 254 11.73 -2.25 -14.82
N VAL A 255 11.39 -2.67 -13.63
CA VAL A 255 11.95 -2.18 -12.37
C VAL A 255 13.45 -2.48 -12.25
N LYS A 256 13.96 -3.56 -12.85
CA LYS A 256 15.39 -3.95 -12.77
C LYS A 256 16.33 -3.10 -13.62
N ARG A 257 15.89 -2.45 -14.69
CA ARG A 257 16.80 -1.79 -15.66
C ARG A 257 17.28 -0.40 -15.26
N TYR A 258 16.68 0.22 -14.25
CA TYR A 258 17.09 1.54 -13.79
C TYR A 258 17.87 1.53 -12.47
N CYS A 259 18.24 0.35 -11.99
CA CYS A 259 18.99 0.15 -10.77
C CYS A 259 20.44 -0.19 -11.04
N GLY A 260 21.27 0.78 -11.43
CA GLY A 260 22.71 0.74 -11.24
C GLY A 260 23.02 0.79 -9.73
N ARG A 261 24.06 0.06 -9.30
CA ARG A 261 24.51 -0.07 -7.90
C ARG A 261 24.71 1.30 -7.26
N GLY A 262 24.04 1.56 -6.15
CA GLY A 262 24.22 2.75 -5.30
C GLY A 262 22.93 3.28 -4.70
N VAL A 263 22.80 3.21 -3.38
CA VAL A 263 21.97 3.94 -2.42
C VAL A 263 20.44 3.89 -2.61
N CYS A 264 19.78 3.10 -1.76
CA CYS A 264 18.33 2.81 -1.83
C CYS A 264 17.39 3.99 -1.52
N ALA A 265 17.74 4.90 -0.62
CA ALA A 265 16.92 6.07 -0.27
C ALA A 265 16.68 7.00 -1.47
N ASN A 266 17.69 7.25 -2.28
CA ASN A 266 17.63 8.09 -3.47
C ASN A 266 16.65 7.59 -4.55
N ARG A 267 16.22 6.34 -4.52
CA ARG A 267 15.37 5.75 -5.56
C ARG A 267 13.88 5.97 -5.36
N LEU A 268 13.41 5.97 -4.12
CA LEU A 268 12.02 6.35 -3.82
C LEU A 268 11.81 7.83 -4.16
N ILE A 269 12.77 8.64 -3.82
CA ILE A 269 12.78 10.10 -3.91
C ILE A 269 12.84 10.62 -5.36
N SER A 270 13.65 9.99 -6.22
CA SER A 270 13.69 10.35 -7.64
C SER A 270 12.37 10.14 -8.39
N ARG A 271 11.44 9.41 -7.76
CA ARG A 271 10.13 9.08 -8.30
C ARG A 271 9.02 10.02 -7.84
N LEU A 272 9.23 10.82 -6.80
CA LEU A 272 8.26 11.80 -6.29
C LEU A 272 8.12 13.07 -7.15
N ARG A 273 9.04 13.34 -8.08
CA ARG A 273 9.01 14.52 -8.96
C ARG A 273 7.89 14.54 -10.01
N ILE A 274 7.10 13.49 -10.15
CA ILE A 274 5.98 13.46 -11.12
C ILE A 274 4.89 14.48 -10.76
N PHE A 275 4.76 14.84 -9.50
CA PHE A 275 3.71 15.74 -9.01
C PHE A 275 4.05 17.23 -9.13
N HIS A 276 5.21 17.59 -9.68
CA HIS A 276 5.63 18.99 -9.76
C HIS A 276 5.35 19.68 -11.10
N ASN A 277 4.89 18.93 -12.11
CA ASN A 277 4.62 19.42 -13.47
C ASN A 277 3.21 19.06 -13.99
N LEU A 278 2.28 18.76 -13.10
CA LEU A 278 0.85 18.77 -13.31
C LEU A 278 0.24 19.91 -12.50
#